data_51891bf9049ae6db990dbade0ce18dd3
#
_entry.id   51891bf9049ae6db990dbade0ce18dd3
#
_cell.length_a   1.000
_cell.length_b   1.000
_cell.length_c   1.000
_cell.angle_alpha   90.00
_cell.angle_beta   90.00
_cell.angle_gamma   90.00
#
_symmetry.space_group_name_H-M   'P 1'
#
loop_
_entity.id
_entity.type
_entity.pdbx_description
1 polymer ?
#
loop_
_entity_poly.entity_id
_entity_poly.type
_entity_poly.pdbx_seq_one_letter_code
_entity_poly.pdbx_strand_id
1 'polypeptide(L)'
;HYNKLAVRGFDKAIDVWGADHHGHVARMKGAMDAVGLDGSKLDVVLMQLVKLVRDGQPVRMSKRTGKAITLTDLLDEVPIDSARFFFNMREAGSQVEFDLDLAVKEDSDNPVYYVQYAHARICSILKKLAAAGIEYEGHFAWAGYAWPEEAERDLIRAVGAFPAEIVGAAKNYDPARITRYVIDLAGSFHKFYNSCRILDAEPATRQAR
;
A
#
# COMPACT_ATOMS: atom_id res chain seq x y z
N HIS A 1 -11.84 25.94 6.11
CA HIS A 1 -10.98 26.24 4.95
C HIS A 1 -10.31 27.60 5.07
N TYR A 2 -11.02 28.63 5.61
CA TYR A 2 -10.40 29.94 5.89
C TYR A 2 -9.23 29.79 6.87
N ASN A 3 -9.42 29.06 7.97
CA ASN A 3 -8.36 28.78 8.93
C ASN A 3 -7.18 28.05 8.28
N LYS A 4 -7.43 27.00 7.47
CA LYS A 4 -6.37 26.26 6.78
C LYS A 4 -5.57 27.13 5.83
N LEU A 5 -6.24 27.83 4.91
CA LEU A 5 -5.58 28.50 3.79
C LEU A 5 -5.13 29.94 4.13
N ALA A 6 -5.95 30.73 4.83
CA ALA A 6 -5.63 32.12 5.14
C ALA A 6 -4.87 32.29 6.46
N VAL A 7 -5.29 31.61 7.54
CA VAL A 7 -4.68 31.80 8.86
C VAL A 7 -3.41 30.94 9.01
N ARG A 8 -3.50 29.64 8.64
CA ARG A 8 -2.39 28.69 8.79
C ARG A 8 -1.46 28.66 7.57
N GLY A 9 -1.84 29.29 6.45
CA GLY A 9 -1.00 29.45 5.27
C GLY A 9 -0.71 28.17 4.50
N PHE A 10 -1.61 27.18 4.51
CA PHE A 10 -1.45 25.99 3.68
C PHE A 10 -1.65 26.33 2.20
N ASP A 11 -0.84 25.74 1.34
CA ASP A 11 -0.93 25.93 -0.11
C ASP A 11 -2.16 25.26 -0.70
N LYS A 12 -2.59 24.12 -0.11
CA LYS A 12 -3.70 23.30 -0.59
C LYS A 12 -4.44 22.63 0.59
N ALA A 13 -5.75 22.48 0.43
CA ALA A 13 -6.59 21.66 1.28
C ALA A 13 -7.07 20.43 0.48
N ILE A 14 -7.07 19.27 1.12
CA ILE A 14 -7.59 18.02 0.53
C ILE A 14 -8.66 17.51 1.51
N ASP A 15 -9.90 17.47 1.04
CA ASP A 15 -11.01 16.92 1.82
C ASP A 15 -11.38 15.54 1.31
N VAL A 16 -11.66 14.61 2.22
CA VAL A 16 -12.11 13.25 1.91
C VAL A 16 -13.57 13.13 2.29
N TRP A 17 -14.46 12.98 1.31
CA TRP A 17 -15.90 12.92 1.49
C TRP A 17 -16.51 11.63 0.98
N GLY A 18 -17.67 11.24 1.53
CA GLY A 18 -18.49 10.20 0.93
C GLY A 18 -19.00 10.64 -0.46
N ALA A 19 -19.11 9.69 -1.38
CA ALA A 19 -19.49 9.96 -2.77
C ALA A 19 -20.90 10.56 -2.91
N ASP A 20 -21.78 10.37 -1.91
CA ASP A 20 -23.10 10.97 -1.81
C ASP A 20 -23.03 12.51 -1.67
N HIS A 21 -21.89 13.05 -1.23
CA HIS A 21 -21.66 14.49 -1.13
C HIS A 21 -21.08 15.14 -2.40
N HIS A 22 -20.97 14.42 -3.51
CA HIS A 22 -20.36 14.96 -4.74
C HIS A 22 -20.95 16.31 -5.18
N GLY A 23 -22.27 16.51 -5.03
CA GLY A 23 -22.95 17.76 -5.37
C GLY A 23 -22.56 18.96 -4.51
N HIS A 24 -21.89 18.74 -3.35
CA HIS A 24 -21.40 19.82 -2.50
C HIS A 24 -20.04 20.36 -2.93
N VAL A 25 -19.28 19.66 -3.76
CA VAL A 25 -17.93 20.07 -4.17
C VAL A 25 -17.92 21.45 -4.80
N ALA A 26 -18.76 21.67 -5.82
CA ALA A 26 -18.86 22.96 -6.50
C ALA A 26 -19.36 24.08 -5.56
N ARG A 27 -20.32 23.75 -4.68
CA ARG A 27 -20.84 24.70 -3.69
C ARG A 27 -19.77 25.14 -2.69
N MET A 28 -18.95 24.20 -2.21
CA MET A 28 -17.87 24.52 -1.27
C MET A 28 -16.80 25.40 -1.93
N LYS A 29 -16.39 25.07 -3.16
CA LYS A 29 -15.44 25.91 -3.92
C LYS A 29 -15.99 27.31 -4.13
N GLY A 30 -17.25 27.45 -4.56
CA GLY A 30 -17.89 28.75 -4.73
C GLY A 30 -18.05 29.52 -3.41
N ALA A 31 -18.33 28.86 -2.30
CA ALA A 31 -18.35 29.49 -0.98
C ALA A 31 -16.96 30.00 -0.56
N MET A 32 -15.91 29.26 -0.87
CA MET A 32 -14.53 29.71 -0.62
C MET A 32 -14.21 30.95 -1.42
N ASP A 33 -14.55 30.99 -2.72
CA ASP A 33 -14.35 32.15 -3.57
C ASP A 33 -15.11 33.36 -3.01
N ALA A 34 -16.34 33.15 -2.54
CA ALA A 34 -17.19 34.23 -1.98
C ALA A 34 -16.61 34.88 -0.71
N VAL A 35 -15.80 34.14 0.07
CA VAL A 35 -15.12 34.67 1.27
C VAL A 35 -13.67 35.11 1.00
N GLY A 36 -13.31 35.27 -0.29
CA GLY A 36 -11.99 35.74 -0.70
C GLY A 36 -10.87 34.71 -0.65
N LEU A 37 -11.19 33.41 -0.60
CA LEU A 37 -10.26 32.33 -0.79
C LEU A 37 -10.25 31.90 -2.26
N ASP A 38 -9.19 31.19 -2.64
CA ASP A 38 -9.11 30.54 -3.95
C ASP A 38 -9.65 29.11 -3.86
N GLY A 39 -10.87 28.88 -4.39
CA GLY A 39 -11.52 27.57 -4.39
C GLY A 39 -10.76 26.50 -5.18
N SER A 40 -9.83 26.87 -6.07
CA SER A 40 -8.96 25.92 -6.77
C SER A 40 -7.94 25.24 -5.84
N LYS A 41 -7.67 25.82 -4.67
CA LYS A 41 -6.82 25.24 -3.64
C LYS A 41 -7.49 24.12 -2.85
N LEU A 42 -8.77 23.84 -3.09
CA LEU A 42 -9.47 22.69 -2.52
C LEU A 42 -9.54 21.55 -3.53
N ASP A 43 -8.94 20.43 -3.19
CA ASP A 43 -9.20 19.15 -3.84
C ASP A 43 -10.12 18.31 -2.97
N VAL A 44 -11.04 17.58 -3.59
CA VAL A 44 -11.97 16.69 -2.87
C VAL A 44 -11.84 15.29 -3.41
N VAL A 45 -11.49 14.37 -2.53
CA VAL A 45 -11.45 12.92 -2.81
C VAL A 45 -12.80 12.33 -2.39
N LEU A 46 -13.54 11.83 -3.37
CA LEU A 46 -14.85 11.19 -3.12
C LEU A 46 -14.66 9.69 -2.92
N MET A 47 -15.08 9.19 -1.76
CA MET A 47 -14.95 7.79 -1.40
C MET A 47 -16.29 7.07 -1.43
N GLN A 48 -16.29 5.85 -1.97
CA GLN A 48 -17.44 4.94 -1.87
C GLN A 48 -17.51 4.31 -0.48
N LEU A 49 -18.73 3.93 -0.09
CA LEU A 49 -18.96 3.21 1.17
C LEU A 49 -18.32 1.83 1.12
N VAL A 50 -17.56 1.49 2.15
CA VAL A 50 -16.99 0.16 2.33
C VAL A 50 -18.06 -0.79 2.90
N LYS A 51 -18.23 -1.96 2.28
CA LYS A 51 -19.08 -3.03 2.78
C LYS A 51 -18.22 -4.07 3.49
N LEU A 52 -18.59 -4.40 4.73
CA LEU A 52 -17.95 -5.52 5.42
C LEU A 52 -18.66 -6.81 5.04
N VAL A 53 -17.88 -7.87 4.75
CA VAL A 53 -18.39 -9.19 4.44
C VAL A 53 -17.73 -10.25 5.35
N ARG A 54 -18.49 -11.31 5.66
CA ARG A 54 -18.02 -12.48 6.40
C ARG A 54 -18.74 -13.72 5.84
N ASP A 55 -18.03 -14.79 5.60
CA ASP A 55 -18.57 -15.98 4.94
C ASP A 55 -19.32 -15.63 3.62
N GLY A 56 -18.81 -14.64 2.87
CA GLY A 56 -19.43 -14.12 1.66
C GLY A 56 -20.73 -13.36 1.86
N GLN A 57 -21.14 -13.06 3.10
CA GLN A 57 -22.36 -12.35 3.42
C GLN A 57 -22.09 -10.96 4.02
N PRO A 58 -22.90 -9.94 3.66
CA PRO A 58 -22.76 -8.60 4.21
C PRO A 58 -22.97 -8.57 5.71
N VAL A 59 -22.04 -7.95 6.46
CA VAL A 59 -22.12 -7.73 7.90
C VAL A 59 -22.52 -6.28 8.16
N ARG A 60 -23.71 -6.07 8.74
CA ARG A 60 -24.25 -4.72 8.96
C ARG A 60 -24.20 -4.27 10.42
N MET A 61 -24.09 -5.22 11.35
CA MET A 61 -24.17 -4.97 12.78
C MET A 61 -23.08 -5.73 13.53
N SER A 62 -22.52 -5.12 14.57
CA SER A 62 -21.62 -5.76 15.51
C SER A 62 -22.33 -6.90 16.25
N LYS A 63 -21.71 -8.09 16.29
CA LYS A 63 -22.22 -9.24 17.04
C LYS A 63 -22.33 -8.93 18.54
N ARG A 64 -21.42 -8.07 19.06
CA ARG A 64 -21.33 -7.72 20.48
C ARG A 64 -22.39 -6.72 20.91
N THR A 65 -22.66 -5.70 20.11
CA THR A 65 -23.48 -4.55 20.50
C THR A 65 -24.84 -4.49 19.82
N GLY A 66 -25.05 -5.25 18.74
CA GLY A 66 -26.27 -5.17 17.91
C GLY A 66 -26.44 -3.82 17.20
N LYS A 67 -25.41 -2.97 17.21
CA LYS A 67 -25.37 -1.66 16.54
C LYS A 67 -24.48 -1.72 15.31
N ALA A 68 -24.43 -0.61 14.56
CA ALA A 68 -23.48 -0.48 13.44
C ALA A 68 -22.04 -0.78 13.89
N ILE A 69 -21.27 -1.48 13.06
CA ILE A 69 -19.88 -1.82 13.36
C ILE A 69 -19.06 -0.54 13.38
N THR A 70 -18.37 -0.31 14.48
CA THR A 70 -17.42 0.79 14.63
C THR A 70 -16.03 0.36 14.15
N LEU A 71 -15.15 1.34 13.94
CA LEU A 71 -13.74 1.06 13.64
C LEU A 71 -13.08 0.27 14.80
N THR A 72 -13.44 0.54 16.04
CA THR A 72 -12.95 -0.21 17.21
C THR A 72 -13.38 -1.68 17.14
N ASP A 73 -14.65 -1.96 16.82
CA ASP A 73 -15.12 -3.34 16.67
C ASP A 73 -14.35 -4.08 15.57
N LEU A 74 -14.02 -3.40 14.46
CA LEU A 74 -13.22 -3.97 13.39
C LEU A 74 -11.77 -4.29 13.85
N LEU A 75 -11.14 -3.35 14.57
CA LEU A 75 -9.75 -3.50 15.02
C LEU A 75 -9.61 -4.47 16.21
N ASP A 76 -10.68 -4.80 16.91
CA ASP A 76 -10.71 -5.89 17.90
C ASP A 76 -10.62 -7.27 17.24
N GLU A 77 -11.03 -7.39 15.96
CA GLU A 77 -11.06 -8.66 15.22
C GLU A 77 -9.94 -8.77 14.17
N VAL A 78 -9.53 -7.66 13.57
CA VAL A 78 -8.58 -7.62 12.44
C VAL A 78 -7.31 -6.87 12.85
N PRO A 79 -6.11 -7.44 12.62
CA PRO A 79 -4.86 -6.73 12.88
C PRO A 79 -4.83 -5.38 12.15
N ILE A 80 -4.29 -4.36 12.82
CA ILE A 80 -4.28 -2.98 12.30
C ILE A 80 -3.57 -2.87 10.94
N ASP A 81 -2.50 -3.65 10.72
CA ASP A 81 -1.77 -3.66 9.45
C ASP A 81 -2.64 -4.21 8.32
N SER A 82 -3.35 -5.32 8.58
CA SER A 82 -4.33 -5.87 7.63
C SER A 82 -5.44 -4.87 7.34
N ALA A 83 -6.05 -4.28 8.36
CA ALA A 83 -7.12 -3.31 8.17
C ALA A 83 -6.66 -2.13 7.30
N ARG A 84 -5.50 -1.52 7.61
CA ARG A 84 -4.93 -0.41 6.83
C ARG A 84 -4.63 -0.80 5.39
N PHE A 85 -4.07 -1.99 5.18
CA PHE A 85 -3.74 -2.48 3.85
C PHE A 85 -4.99 -2.70 3.01
N PHE A 86 -5.98 -3.42 3.53
CA PHE A 86 -7.22 -3.71 2.83
C PHE A 86 -8.00 -2.45 2.45
N PHE A 87 -8.08 -1.44 3.34
CA PHE A 87 -8.71 -0.16 3.02
C PHE A 87 -7.98 0.58 1.88
N ASN A 88 -6.69 0.34 1.70
CA ASN A 88 -5.88 0.97 0.67
C ASN A 88 -5.64 0.09 -0.58
N MET A 89 -6.32 -1.05 -0.71
CA MET A 89 -6.17 -1.92 -1.90
C MET A 89 -6.94 -1.42 -3.12
N ARG A 90 -7.92 -0.55 -2.92
CA ARG A 90 -8.80 -0.04 -3.97
C ARG A 90 -8.76 1.48 -4.01
N GLU A 91 -9.01 2.02 -5.21
CA GLU A 91 -9.15 3.46 -5.39
C GLU A 91 -10.37 4.00 -4.63
N ALA A 92 -10.29 5.24 -4.15
CA ALA A 92 -11.34 5.87 -3.34
C ALA A 92 -12.73 5.81 -3.99
N GLY A 93 -12.81 6.00 -5.32
CA GLY A 93 -14.07 6.00 -6.07
C GLY A 93 -14.64 4.61 -6.36
N SER A 94 -13.92 3.51 -6.06
CA SER A 94 -14.40 2.16 -6.30
C SER A 94 -15.19 1.60 -5.10
N GLN A 95 -16.16 0.73 -5.37
CA GLN A 95 -16.82 -0.01 -4.30
C GLN A 95 -15.84 -1.02 -3.69
N VAL A 96 -15.77 -1.07 -2.37
CA VAL A 96 -14.90 -1.96 -1.61
C VAL A 96 -15.74 -2.92 -0.80
N GLU A 97 -15.50 -4.21 -0.96
CA GLU A 97 -15.93 -5.25 -0.03
C GLU A 97 -14.71 -5.63 0.81
N PHE A 98 -14.81 -5.39 2.11
CA PHE A 98 -13.80 -5.75 3.08
C PHE A 98 -14.15 -7.10 3.66
N ASP A 99 -13.40 -8.11 3.25
CA ASP A 99 -13.57 -9.49 3.71
C ASP A 99 -12.84 -9.69 5.03
N LEU A 100 -13.63 -9.85 6.11
CA LEU A 100 -13.12 -10.03 7.47
C LEU A 100 -12.37 -11.34 7.65
N ASP A 101 -12.81 -12.40 6.96
CA ASP A 101 -12.19 -13.73 7.08
C ASP A 101 -10.85 -13.73 6.34
N LEU A 102 -10.81 -13.15 5.14
CA LEU A 102 -9.57 -13.03 4.37
C LEU A 102 -8.53 -12.15 5.10
N ALA A 103 -8.97 -11.07 5.75
CA ALA A 103 -8.09 -10.12 6.42
C ALA A 103 -7.31 -10.72 7.62
N VAL A 104 -7.77 -11.83 8.18
CA VAL A 104 -7.12 -12.53 9.31
C VAL A 104 -6.42 -13.82 8.92
N LYS A 105 -6.52 -14.25 7.64
CA LYS A 105 -5.81 -15.45 7.17
C LYS A 105 -4.30 -15.28 7.22
N GLU A 106 -3.60 -16.34 7.60
CA GLU A 106 -2.14 -16.41 7.63
C GLU A 106 -1.61 -17.31 6.50
N ASP A 107 -2.11 -17.08 5.28
CA ASP A 107 -1.70 -17.80 4.09
C ASP A 107 -1.55 -16.86 2.87
N SER A 108 -1.16 -17.43 1.73
CA SER A 108 -0.90 -16.66 0.50
C SER A 108 -2.14 -16.03 -0.13
N ASP A 109 -3.35 -16.41 0.29
CA ASP A 109 -4.59 -15.79 -0.19
C ASP A 109 -4.74 -14.37 0.38
N ASN A 110 -4.21 -14.16 1.60
CA ASN A 110 -4.18 -12.84 2.23
C ASN A 110 -3.03 -12.00 1.64
N PRO A 111 -3.33 -10.91 0.90
CA PRO A 111 -2.29 -10.09 0.27
C PRO A 111 -1.35 -9.41 1.27
N VAL A 112 -1.82 -9.14 2.50
CA VAL A 112 -0.97 -8.58 3.57
C VAL A 112 0.07 -9.62 4.01
N TYR A 113 -0.40 -10.82 4.31
CA TYR A 113 0.47 -11.92 4.71
C TYR A 113 1.47 -12.26 3.60
N TYR A 114 1.03 -12.25 2.35
CA TYR A 114 1.89 -12.48 1.18
C TYR A 114 3.07 -11.50 1.12
N VAL A 115 2.81 -10.21 1.33
CA VAL A 115 3.84 -9.17 1.37
C VAL A 115 4.73 -9.31 2.60
N GLN A 116 4.14 -9.52 3.78
CA GLN A 116 4.89 -9.72 5.02
C GLN A 116 5.79 -10.94 4.94
N TYR A 117 5.34 -12.01 4.28
CA TYR A 117 6.13 -13.22 4.08
C TYR A 117 7.34 -12.98 3.16
N ALA A 118 7.20 -12.13 2.12
CA ALA A 118 8.35 -11.71 1.31
C ALA A 118 9.41 -11.00 2.18
N HIS A 119 8.98 -10.06 3.02
CA HIS A 119 9.87 -9.36 3.95
C HIS A 119 10.54 -10.32 4.96
N ALA A 120 9.78 -11.26 5.52
CA ALA A 120 10.33 -12.26 6.45
C ALA A 120 11.39 -13.14 5.78
N ARG A 121 11.21 -13.50 4.50
CA ARG A 121 12.21 -14.22 3.72
C ARG A 121 13.49 -13.39 3.51
N ILE A 122 13.37 -12.11 3.18
CA ILE A 122 14.52 -11.20 3.05
C ILE A 122 15.28 -11.14 4.37
N CYS A 123 14.60 -10.91 5.49
CA CYS A 123 15.22 -10.89 6.80
C CYS A 123 15.91 -12.22 7.16
N SER A 124 15.33 -13.36 6.75
CA SER A 124 15.93 -14.67 6.95
C SER A 124 17.21 -14.86 6.14
N ILE A 125 17.26 -14.37 4.88
CA ILE A 125 18.47 -14.40 4.06
C ILE A 125 19.58 -13.59 4.74
N LEU A 126 19.28 -12.35 5.12
CA LEU A 126 20.26 -11.46 5.77
C LEU A 126 20.80 -12.06 7.07
N LYS A 127 19.94 -12.65 7.90
CA LYS A 127 20.36 -13.36 9.13
C LYS A 127 21.29 -14.54 8.83
N LYS A 128 21.00 -15.32 7.79
CA LYS A 128 21.84 -16.48 7.41
C LYS A 128 23.19 -16.02 6.85
N LEU A 129 23.23 -14.97 6.06
CA LEU A 129 24.48 -14.35 5.56
C LEU A 129 25.36 -13.88 6.72
N ALA A 130 24.78 -13.14 7.66
CA ALA A 130 25.49 -12.67 8.85
C ALA A 130 26.01 -13.82 9.71
N ALA A 131 25.21 -14.88 9.92
CA ALA A 131 25.63 -16.06 10.67
C ALA A 131 26.78 -16.85 9.98
N ALA A 132 26.87 -16.77 8.65
CA ALA A 132 27.97 -17.34 7.87
C ALA A 132 29.20 -16.41 7.78
N GLY A 133 29.22 -15.26 8.45
CA GLY A 133 30.30 -14.29 8.40
C GLY A 133 30.42 -13.58 7.03
N ILE A 134 29.35 -13.57 6.24
CA ILE A 134 29.31 -12.95 4.93
C ILE A 134 28.73 -11.54 5.10
N GLU A 135 29.57 -10.54 4.89
CA GLU A 135 29.18 -9.13 4.91
C GLU A 135 28.82 -8.65 3.51
N TYR A 136 27.84 -7.75 3.43
CA TYR A 136 27.51 -7.05 2.20
C TYR A 136 28.50 -5.92 1.97
N GLU A 137 29.23 -6.00 0.87
CA GLU A 137 30.17 -4.97 0.45
C GLU A 137 29.43 -3.85 -0.27
N GLY A 138 28.84 -2.91 0.41
CA GLY A 138 27.94 -1.86 -0.08
C GLY A 138 28.38 -1.05 -1.33
N HIS A 139 29.53 -1.34 -1.90
CA HIS A 139 30.11 -0.72 -3.09
C HIS A 139 30.34 -1.75 -4.21
N PHE A 140 29.48 -2.76 -4.32
CA PHE A 140 29.61 -3.72 -5.41
C PHE A 140 29.63 -3.02 -6.77
N ALA A 141 30.74 -3.19 -7.49
CA ALA A 141 30.84 -2.72 -8.88
C ALA A 141 29.96 -3.62 -9.75
N TRP A 142 28.77 -3.20 -10.05
CA TRP A 142 27.78 -3.86 -10.91
C TRP A 142 28.30 -4.02 -12.35
N ALA A 143 29.34 -3.27 -12.70
CA ALA A 143 30.02 -3.31 -13.98
C ALA A 143 30.65 -4.69 -14.17
N GLY A 144 30.01 -5.54 -14.96
CA GLY A 144 30.51 -6.87 -15.31
C GLY A 144 29.61 -8.03 -14.87
N TYR A 145 28.61 -7.83 -13.98
CA TYR A 145 27.65 -8.88 -13.72
C TYR A 145 26.53 -8.87 -14.78
N ALA A 146 26.37 -9.97 -15.47
CA ALA A 146 25.51 -10.04 -16.66
C ALA A 146 24.02 -10.18 -16.36
N TRP A 147 23.61 -10.34 -15.09
CA TRP A 147 22.22 -10.58 -14.67
C TRP A 147 21.56 -11.68 -15.52
N PRO A 148 22.08 -12.92 -15.49
CA PRO A 148 21.72 -13.96 -16.44
C PRO A 148 20.25 -14.38 -16.32
N GLU A 149 19.70 -14.33 -15.10
CA GLU A 149 18.34 -14.78 -14.85
C GLU A 149 17.31 -13.69 -15.13
N GLU A 150 16.21 -14.06 -15.77
CA GLU A 150 15.11 -13.13 -16.03
C GLU A 150 14.51 -12.59 -14.73
N ALA A 151 14.38 -13.44 -13.71
CA ALA A 151 13.85 -13.06 -12.40
C ALA A 151 14.70 -11.99 -11.69
N GLU A 152 16.03 -11.97 -11.90
CA GLU A 152 16.92 -10.91 -11.40
C GLU A 152 16.57 -9.57 -12.07
N ARG A 153 16.49 -9.58 -13.40
CA ARG A 153 16.21 -8.37 -14.19
C ARG A 153 14.83 -7.81 -13.90
N ASP A 154 13.82 -8.68 -13.71
CA ASP A 154 12.47 -8.27 -13.40
C ASP A 154 12.36 -7.65 -12.01
N LEU A 155 13.05 -8.21 -11.02
CA LEU A 155 13.08 -7.65 -9.67
C LEU A 155 13.76 -6.27 -9.66
N ILE A 156 14.88 -6.11 -10.37
CA ILE A 156 15.58 -4.82 -10.50
C ILE A 156 14.66 -3.76 -11.13
N ARG A 157 13.96 -4.12 -12.23
CA ARG A 157 13.00 -3.22 -12.87
C ARG A 157 11.85 -2.84 -11.93
N ALA A 158 11.33 -3.82 -11.19
CA ALA A 158 10.28 -3.58 -10.21
C ALA A 158 10.74 -2.60 -9.12
N VAL A 159 11.93 -2.80 -8.54
CA VAL A 159 12.51 -1.87 -7.55
C VAL A 159 12.73 -0.48 -8.17
N GLY A 160 13.27 -0.42 -9.39
CA GLY A 160 13.52 0.85 -10.10
C GLY A 160 12.26 1.64 -10.45
N ALA A 161 11.09 1.00 -10.54
CA ALA A 161 9.81 1.65 -10.81
C ALA A 161 9.24 2.43 -9.61
N PHE A 162 9.71 2.17 -8.39
CA PHE A 162 9.14 2.73 -7.15
C PHE A 162 9.00 4.26 -7.15
N PRO A 163 9.99 5.07 -7.56
CA PRO A 163 9.83 6.53 -7.57
C PRO A 163 8.68 7.01 -8.44
N ALA A 164 8.46 6.36 -9.60
CA ALA A 164 7.36 6.70 -10.49
C ALA A 164 5.99 6.34 -9.88
N GLU A 165 5.92 5.21 -9.15
CA GLU A 165 4.72 4.79 -8.43
C GLU A 165 4.35 5.79 -7.32
N ILE A 166 5.32 6.27 -6.54
CA ILE A 166 5.10 7.30 -5.52
C ILE A 166 4.57 8.60 -6.15
N VAL A 167 5.21 9.06 -7.22
CA VAL A 167 4.77 10.28 -7.92
C VAL A 167 3.35 10.13 -8.46
N GLY A 168 3.04 8.97 -9.05
CA GLY A 168 1.70 8.66 -9.57
C GLY A 168 0.65 8.62 -8.47
N ALA A 169 0.94 7.96 -7.36
CA ALA A 169 0.06 7.89 -6.20
C ALA A 169 -0.23 9.28 -5.60
N ALA A 170 0.81 10.10 -5.44
CA ALA A 170 0.69 11.45 -4.90
C ALA A 170 -0.14 12.38 -5.80
N LYS A 171 0.10 12.34 -7.11
CA LYS A 171 -0.63 13.18 -8.09
C LYS A 171 -2.13 12.88 -8.13
N ASN A 172 -2.49 11.59 -7.95
CA ASN A 172 -3.87 11.13 -8.08
C ASN A 172 -4.57 10.94 -6.73
N TYR A 173 -3.89 11.20 -5.59
CA TYR A 173 -4.37 10.87 -4.25
C TYR A 173 -4.79 9.40 -4.14
N ASP A 174 -4.06 8.50 -4.81
CA ASP A 174 -4.36 7.07 -4.92
C ASP A 174 -3.33 6.21 -4.17
N PRO A 175 -3.52 5.97 -2.86
CA PRO A 175 -2.64 5.07 -2.10
C PRO A 175 -2.75 3.61 -2.56
N ALA A 176 -3.84 3.23 -3.24
CA ALA A 176 -4.01 1.87 -3.77
C ALA A 176 -2.94 1.52 -4.81
N ARG A 177 -2.36 2.51 -5.47
CA ARG A 177 -1.22 2.32 -6.37
C ARG A 177 -0.01 1.73 -5.65
N ILE A 178 0.24 2.16 -4.41
CA ILE A 178 1.36 1.66 -3.61
C ILE A 178 1.09 0.24 -3.12
N THR A 179 -0.14 -0.07 -2.71
CA THR A 179 -0.49 -1.44 -2.29
C THR A 179 -0.42 -2.43 -3.46
N ARG A 180 -0.87 -2.06 -4.66
CA ARG A 180 -0.69 -2.88 -5.88
C ARG A 180 0.79 -3.10 -6.19
N TYR A 181 1.57 -2.01 -6.19
CA TYR A 181 3.01 -2.08 -6.44
C TYR A 181 3.72 -3.03 -5.48
N VAL A 182 3.45 -2.96 -4.18
CA VAL A 182 4.15 -3.80 -3.19
C VAL A 182 3.76 -5.29 -3.32
N ILE A 183 2.52 -5.61 -3.73
CA ILE A 183 2.09 -6.98 -4.03
C ILE A 183 2.87 -7.51 -5.23
N ASP A 184 2.98 -6.74 -6.31
CA ASP A 184 3.69 -7.11 -7.53
C ASP A 184 5.19 -7.25 -7.26
N LEU A 185 5.77 -6.36 -6.44
CA LEU A 185 7.16 -6.44 -5.99
C LEU A 185 7.41 -7.72 -5.17
N ALA A 186 6.51 -8.06 -4.24
CA ALA A 186 6.59 -9.29 -3.47
C ALA A 186 6.52 -10.52 -4.38
N GLY A 187 5.65 -10.50 -5.40
CA GLY A 187 5.57 -11.55 -6.42
C GLY A 187 6.87 -11.70 -7.22
N SER A 188 7.46 -10.60 -7.64
CA SER A 188 8.75 -10.57 -8.33
C SER A 188 9.87 -11.11 -7.44
N PHE A 189 9.88 -10.72 -6.16
CA PHE A 189 10.84 -11.26 -5.19
C PHE A 189 10.66 -12.77 -4.96
N HIS A 190 9.44 -13.28 -4.86
CA HIS A 190 9.21 -14.71 -4.70
C HIS A 190 9.69 -15.52 -5.91
N LYS A 191 9.50 -15.02 -7.15
CA LYS A 191 10.07 -15.63 -8.36
C LYS A 191 11.60 -15.67 -8.29
N PHE A 192 12.22 -14.53 -7.97
CA PHE A 192 13.66 -14.42 -7.79
C PHE A 192 14.16 -15.39 -6.73
N TYR A 193 13.54 -15.42 -5.54
CA TYR A 193 13.93 -16.29 -4.43
C TYR A 193 13.89 -17.78 -4.80
N ASN A 194 12.90 -18.20 -5.59
CA ASN A 194 12.74 -19.59 -6.01
C ASN A 194 13.71 -19.98 -7.14
N SER A 195 14.10 -19.03 -8.00
CA SER A 195 14.92 -19.29 -9.17
C SER A 195 16.40 -19.05 -8.92
N CYS A 196 16.75 -18.12 -8.04
CA CYS A 196 18.11 -17.63 -7.83
C CYS A 196 18.61 -17.99 -6.43
N ARG A 197 19.60 -18.89 -6.35
CA ARG A 197 20.26 -19.20 -5.08
C ARG A 197 21.17 -18.04 -4.68
N ILE A 198 21.13 -17.63 -3.42
CA ILE A 198 21.94 -16.56 -2.84
C ILE A 198 23.07 -17.14 -2.00
N LEU A 199 22.74 -17.94 -0.98
CA LEU A 199 23.72 -18.42 -0.01
C LEU A 199 24.81 -19.32 -0.63
N ASP A 200 24.39 -20.19 -1.55
CA ASP A 200 25.28 -21.18 -2.20
C ASP A 200 25.85 -20.67 -3.55
N ALA A 201 25.63 -19.38 -3.88
CA ALA A 201 26.16 -18.79 -5.09
C ALA A 201 27.65 -18.44 -4.96
N GLU A 202 28.34 -18.40 -6.08
CA GLU A 202 29.70 -17.86 -6.17
C GLU A 202 29.76 -16.45 -5.54
N PRO A 203 30.89 -16.07 -4.88
CA PRO A 203 30.99 -14.82 -4.13
C PRO A 203 30.54 -13.59 -4.90
N ALA A 204 30.95 -13.41 -6.15
CA ALA A 204 30.56 -12.27 -6.98
C ALA A 204 29.05 -12.26 -7.28
N THR A 205 28.48 -13.41 -7.61
CA THR A 205 27.02 -13.57 -7.84
C THR A 205 26.24 -13.30 -6.57
N ARG A 206 26.71 -13.79 -5.43
CA ARG A 206 26.07 -13.58 -4.13
C ARG A 206 26.04 -12.10 -3.72
N GLN A 207 27.14 -11.37 -3.97
CA GLN A 207 27.19 -9.94 -3.70
C GLN A 207 26.27 -9.14 -4.65
N ALA A 208 26.06 -9.62 -5.88
CA ALA A 208 25.16 -8.99 -6.84
C ALA A 208 23.66 -9.22 -6.50
N ARG A 209 23.34 -10.38 -5.96
CA ARG A 209 21.98 -10.81 -5.58
C ARG A 209 21.57 -10.32 -4.21
#